data_ecb5fe14a1341fb3573d19a71a028540
#
_entry.id   ecb5fe14a1341fb3573d19a71a028540
#
_cell.length_a   1.000
_cell.length_b   1.000
_cell.length_c   1.000
_cell.angle_alpha   90.00
_cell.angle_beta   90.00
_cell.angle_gamma   90.00
#
_symmetry.space_group_name_H-M   'P 1'
#
loop_
_entity.id
_entity.type
_entity.pdbx_description
1 polymer ?
#
loop_
_entity_poly.entity_id
_entity_poly.type
_entity_poly.pdbx_seq_one_letter_code
_entity_poly.pdbx_strand_id
1 'polypeptide(L)'
;NHEDIIEKIDIGGVSLIRAAAKNYENVVCISSKDQYDELVSILNNGCKTDIEYRKKLAYEAFQKSSDYDCKIYSYLGSENINLNFKKDTIKELRYGENPHQKGRFIGQIDKIFEQIHGKDISYNNLLDIDSAIGLLKDLETKKSVFLIHKHNNPCGVAIRDNVLDAYLDALSCDNVSAFGGILTSNQAIDIKVAEEINKLFFEVLIAPNFSESALDLLKSKKNRIIIKLKAYPKNKLQTRSCLNGILEQDIDDKIEKFDDFKVVTKISPNSTKSDDLVLACLLYTSPSPRDNR
;
A
#
# COMPACT_ATOMS: atom_id res chain seq x y z
N ASN A 1 33.76 -2.47 -4.66
CA ASN A 1 34.17 -2.84 -3.32
C ASN A 1 33.89 -1.68 -2.35
N HIS A 2 34.24 -1.80 -1.06
CA HIS A 2 34.03 -0.76 -0.04
C HIS A 2 34.80 0.53 -0.37
N GLU A 3 36.06 0.39 -0.73
CA GLU A 3 36.95 1.52 -1.09
C GLU A 3 36.39 2.32 -2.28
N ASP A 4 35.88 1.64 -3.31
CA ASP A 4 35.24 2.30 -4.46
C ASP A 4 33.99 3.10 -4.08
N ILE A 5 33.25 2.67 -3.09
CA ILE A 5 32.06 3.39 -2.61
C ILE A 5 32.50 4.63 -1.84
N ILE A 6 33.50 4.51 -0.93
CA ILE A 6 34.00 5.63 -0.15
C ILE A 6 34.59 6.69 -1.07
N GLU A 7 35.42 6.30 -2.05
CA GLU A 7 36.03 7.23 -3.02
C GLU A 7 34.98 8.00 -3.84
N LYS A 8 33.82 7.39 -4.10
CA LYS A 8 32.73 8.02 -4.88
C LYS A 8 31.76 8.85 -4.05
N ILE A 9 31.96 8.99 -2.75
CA ILE A 9 31.15 9.90 -1.93
C ILE A 9 31.38 11.32 -2.40
N ASP A 10 30.35 11.96 -2.95
CA ASP A 10 30.41 13.33 -3.41
C ASP A 10 30.38 14.30 -2.23
N ILE A 11 31.38 15.14 -2.14
CA ILE A 11 31.50 16.20 -1.13
C ILE A 11 31.23 17.57 -1.76
N GLY A 12 31.87 17.84 -2.90
CA GLY A 12 31.84 19.14 -3.54
C GLY A 12 30.47 19.50 -4.13
N GLY A 13 29.89 18.62 -4.90
CA GLY A 13 28.60 18.84 -5.55
C GLY A 13 27.47 19.02 -4.55
N VAL A 14 27.43 18.19 -3.51
CA VAL A 14 26.42 18.31 -2.44
C VAL A 14 26.60 19.65 -1.68
N SER A 15 27.82 20.08 -1.41
CA SER A 15 28.11 21.36 -0.75
C SER A 15 27.65 22.55 -1.59
N LEU A 16 27.86 22.52 -2.92
CA LEU A 16 27.41 23.56 -3.84
C LEU A 16 25.87 23.63 -3.92
N ILE A 17 25.21 22.48 -3.99
CA ILE A 17 23.73 22.40 -3.96
C ILE A 17 23.18 23.02 -2.67
N ARG A 18 23.75 22.70 -1.52
CA ARG A 18 23.34 23.27 -0.22
C ARG A 18 23.58 24.78 -0.14
N ALA A 19 24.70 25.28 -0.68
CA ALA A 19 25.00 26.71 -0.73
C ALA A 19 24.00 27.47 -1.61
N ALA A 20 23.71 26.95 -2.81
CA ALA A 20 22.73 27.51 -3.72
C ALA A 20 21.32 27.52 -3.11
N ALA A 21 20.88 26.39 -2.54
CA ALA A 21 19.58 26.25 -1.88
C ALA A 21 19.43 27.20 -0.68
N LYS A 22 20.48 27.41 0.11
CA LYS A 22 20.48 28.38 1.22
C LYS A 22 20.24 29.80 0.72
N ASN A 23 20.72 30.15 -0.47
CA ASN A 23 20.55 31.47 -1.08
C ASN A 23 19.36 31.54 -2.05
N TYR A 24 18.26 30.84 -1.75
CA TYR A 24 17.07 30.76 -2.60
C TYR A 24 16.42 32.13 -2.90
N GLU A 25 16.69 33.15 -2.08
CA GLU A 25 16.20 34.50 -2.34
C GLU A 25 16.73 35.04 -3.68
N ASN A 26 17.97 34.66 -4.07
CA ASN A 26 18.65 35.15 -5.25
C ASN A 26 19.02 34.06 -6.26
N VAL A 27 18.87 32.78 -5.93
CA VAL A 27 19.38 31.65 -6.73
C VAL A 27 18.27 30.64 -7.02
N VAL A 28 18.18 30.24 -8.28
CA VAL A 28 17.39 29.07 -8.73
C VAL A 28 18.28 27.84 -8.58
N CYS A 29 17.95 26.92 -7.68
CA CYS A 29 18.71 25.70 -7.42
C CYS A 29 18.05 24.49 -8.10
N ILE A 30 18.64 24.00 -9.17
CA ILE A 30 18.23 22.75 -9.86
C ILE A 30 19.08 21.60 -9.32
N SER A 31 18.48 20.72 -8.55
CA SER A 31 19.16 19.63 -7.82
C SER A 31 18.92 18.24 -8.38
N SER A 32 18.08 18.11 -9.41
CA SER A 32 17.73 16.84 -10.06
C SER A 32 17.61 16.99 -11.57
N LYS A 33 17.97 15.94 -12.30
CA LYS A 33 17.78 15.87 -13.75
C LYS A 33 16.29 15.97 -14.15
N ASP A 34 15.39 15.51 -13.27
CA ASP A 34 13.94 15.58 -13.49
C ASP A 34 13.40 17.02 -13.56
N GLN A 35 14.20 18.00 -13.10
CA GLN A 35 13.87 19.44 -13.12
C GLN A 35 14.43 20.17 -14.36
N TYR A 36 15.06 19.46 -15.31
CA TYR A 36 15.68 20.12 -16.48
C TYR A 36 14.65 20.74 -17.41
N ASP A 37 13.48 20.15 -17.57
CA ASP A 37 12.40 20.74 -18.37
C ASP A 37 11.87 22.04 -17.74
N GLU A 38 11.78 22.07 -16.39
CA GLU A 38 11.46 23.30 -15.64
C GLU A 38 12.54 24.37 -15.87
N LEU A 39 13.81 24.01 -15.83
CA LEU A 39 14.91 24.94 -16.11
C LEU A 39 14.81 25.52 -17.51
N VAL A 40 14.59 24.69 -18.51
CA VAL A 40 14.41 25.15 -19.90
C VAL A 40 13.24 26.13 -20.02
N SER A 41 12.13 25.84 -19.33
CA SER A 41 10.97 26.73 -19.29
C SER A 41 11.32 28.09 -18.66
N ILE A 42 12.07 28.11 -17.55
CA ILE A 42 12.52 29.34 -16.88
C ILE A 42 13.39 30.17 -17.82
N LEU A 43 14.35 29.55 -18.50
CA LEU A 43 15.25 30.23 -19.43
C LEU A 43 14.48 30.86 -20.60
N ASN A 44 13.54 30.14 -21.18
CA ASN A 44 12.71 30.61 -22.28
C ASN A 44 11.76 31.74 -21.88
N ASN A 45 11.38 31.83 -20.60
CA ASN A 45 10.51 32.85 -20.05
C ASN A 45 11.27 34.06 -19.47
N GLY A 46 12.50 34.31 -19.93
CA GLY A 46 13.32 35.45 -19.53
C GLY A 46 13.91 35.35 -18.14
N CYS A 47 14.16 34.13 -17.66
CA CYS A 47 14.80 33.83 -16.36
C CYS A 47 14.05 34.41 -15.14
N LYS A 48 12.74 34.64 -15.26
CA LYS A 48 11.93 35.18 -14.16
C LYS A 48 11.33 34.07 -13.33
N THR A 49 11.55 34.16 -12.00
CA THR A 49 10.96 33.26 -11.00
C THR A 49 10.52 34.07 -9.80
N ASP A 50 9.45 33.66 -9.14
CA ASP A 50 9.06 34.24 -7.85
C ASP A 50 9.80 33.57 -6.69
N ILE A 51 9.72 34.16 -5.50
CA ILE A 51 10.43 33.70 -4.33
C ILE A 51 9.89 32.36 -3.80
N GLU A 52 8.57 32.13 -3.89
CA GLU A 52 7.95 30.90 -3.42
C GLU A 52 8.37 29.70 -4.29
N TYR A 53 8.50 29.93 -5.58
CA TYR A 53 9.03 28.91 -6.50
C TYR A 53 10.48 28.57 -6.19
N ARG A 54 11.36 29.57 -5.97
CA ARG A 54 12.76 29.33 -5.60
C ARG A 54 12.88 28.63 -4.23
N LYS A 55 12.01 28.98 -3.27
CA LYS A 55 11.91 28.33 -1.97
C LYS A 55 11.50 26.87 -2.09
N LYS A 56 10.58 26.53 -3.00
CA LYS A 56 10.22 25.15 -3.33
C LYS A 56 11.44 24.37 -3.85
N LEU A 57 12.16 24.93 -4.82
CA LEU A 57 13.38 24.31 -5.36
C LEU A 57 14.46 24.12 -4.30
N ALA A 58 14.63 25.08 -3.40
CA ALA A 58 15.55 24.97 -2.27
C ALA A 58 15.15 23.84 -1.31
N TYR A 59 13.88 23.71 -1.02
CA TYR A 59 13.34 22.60 -0.22
C TYR A 59 13.67 21.25 -0.87
N GLU A 60 13.43 21.09 -2.18
CA GLU A 60 13.73 19.88 -2.93
C GLU A 60 15.23 19.58 -2.96
N ALA A 61 16.09 20.61 -3.04
CA ALA A 61 17.52 20.48 -2.99
C ALA A 61 18.03 20.00 -1.61
N PHE A 62 17.50 20.54 -0.51
CA PHE A 62 17.82 20.05 0.83
C PHE A 62 17.30 18.63 1.06
N GLN A 63 16.16 18.27 0.50
CA GLN A 63 15.67 16.90 0.56
C GLN A 63 16.63 15.93 -0.14
N LYS A 64 17.12 16.26 -1.36
CA LYS A 64 18.12 15.46 -2.08
C LYS A 64 19.41 15.29 -1.27
N SER A 65 19.91 16.37 -0.68
CA SER A 65 21.10 16.34 0.18
C SER A 65 20.88 15.44 1.41
N SER A 66 19.74 15.56 2.08
CA SER A 66 19.39 14.74 3.23
C SER A 66 19.28 13.25 2.86
N ASP A 67 18.58 12.92 1.76
CA ASP A 67 18.47 11.55 1.25
C ASP A 67 19.85 10.94 0.94
N TYR A 68 20.77 11.77 0.43
CA TYR A 68 22.13 11.34 0.12
C TYR A 68 22.93 11.04 1.39
N ASP A 69 22.91 11.95 2.36
CA ASP A 69 23.59 11.78 3.65
C ASP A 69 23.04 10.57 4.42
N CYS A 70 21.71 10.36 4.39
CA CYS A 70 21.09 9.19 5.02
C CYS A 70 21.53 7.86 4.39
N LYS A 71 21.74 7.81 3.07
CA LYS A 71 22.26 6.60 2.41
C LYS A 71 23.71 6.31 2.82
N ILE A 72 24.53 7.35 2.94
CA ILE A 72 25.91 7.21 3.41
C ILE A 72 25.91 6.73 4.86
N TYR A 73 25.11 7.36 5.72
CA TYR A 73 24.97 6.98 7.13
C TYR A 73 24.55 5.51 7.27
N SER A 74 23.49 5.09 6.56
CA SER A 74 23.00 3.69 6.58
C SER A 74 24.06 2.71 6.08
N TYR A 75 24.83 3.08 5.04
CA TYR A 75 25.90 2.25 4.50
C TYR A 75 27.06 2.07 5.50
N LEU A 76 27.47 3.14 6.20
CA LEU A 76 28.57 3.11 7.15
C LEU A 76 28.18 2.46 8.49
N GLY A 77 26.95 2.67 8.94
CA GLY A 77 26.46 2.18 10.23
C GLY A 77 25.97 0.73 10.21
N SER A 78 25.83 0.11 9.03
CA SER A 78 25.20 -1.21 8.86
C SER A 78 23.78 -1.30 9.43
N GLU A 79 23.16 -0.18 9.73
CA GLU A 79 21.81 -0.08 10.29
C GLU A 79 20.81 0.37 9.19
N ASN A 80 19.81 -0.47 8.91
CA ASN A 80 18.77 -0.16 7.93
C ASN A 80 17.59 0.63 8.55
N ILE A 81 17.87 1.68 9.35
CA ILE A 81 16.80 2.54 9.86
C ILE A 81 16.35 3.49 8.74
N ASN A 82 15.59 2.99 7.79
CA ASN A 82 15.02 3.78 6.70
C ASN A 82 13.68 4.44 7.12
N LEU A 83 13.71 5.34 8.09
CA LEU A 83 12.54 6.16 8.47
C LEU A 83 12.37 7.42 7.58
N ASN A 84 13.10 7.49 6.46
CA ASN A 84 12.98 8.60 5.51
C ASN A 84 11.73 8.43 4.63
N PHE A 85 10.59 8.77 5.18
CA PHE A 85 9.40 8.99 4.37
C PHE A 85 9.57 10.28 3.56
N LYS A 86 9.60 10.17 2.24
CA LYS A 86 9.63 11.34 1.35
C LYS A 86 8.39 12.19 1.57
N LYS A 87 8.57 13.45 1.91
CA LYS A 87 7.49 14.40 2.20
C LYS A 87 6.55 14.65 1.00
N ASP A 88 7.04 14.40 -0.23
CA ASP A 88 6.25 14.52 -1.47
C ASP A 88 5.13 13.48 -1.61
N THR A 89 5.05 12.56 -0.67
CA THR A 89 4.11 11.44 -0.66
C THR A 89 3.18 11.46 0.55
N ILE A 90 2.95 12.65 1.13
CA ILE A 90 1.98 12.83 2.21
C ILE A 90 0.60 13.07 1.59
N LYS A 91 -0.33 12.20 1.93
CA LYS A 91 -1.75 12.37 1.61
C LYS A 91 -2.50 12.64 2.91
N GLU A 92 -3.10 13.82 3.04
CA GLU A 92 -4.00 14.12 4.14
C GLU A 92 -5.25 13.25 4.03
N LEU A 93 -5.65 12.65 5.14
CA LEU A 93 -6.86 11.85 5.25
C LEU A 93 -7.95 12.71 5.91
N ARG A 94 -9.18 12.34 5.70
CA ARG A 94 -10.33 13.05 6.24
C ARG A 94 -10.25 13.19 7.76
N TYR A 95 -9.78 12.14 8.47
CA TYR A 95 -9.47 12.09 9.90
C TYR A 95 -8.62 10.84 10.18
N GLY A 96 -8.13 10.67 11.41
CA GLY A 96 -7.42 9.47 11.85
C GLY A 96 -8.37 8.31 12.14
N GLU A 97 -8.05 7.49 13.13
CA GLU A 97 -8.92 6.40 13.58
C GLU A 97 -10.28 6.93 14.06
N ASN A 98 -10.27 8.07 14.76
CA ASN A 98 -11.45 8.75 15.25
C ASN A 98 -11.61 10.16 14.63
N PRO A 99 -12.86 10.69 14.55
CA PRO A 99 -13.14 11.95 13.83
C PRO A 99 -12.39 13.19 14.33
N HIS A 100 -11.98 13.22 15.60
CA HIS A 100 -11.25 14.35 16.19
C HIS A 100 -9.74 14.28 15.93
N GLN A 101 -9.22 13.16 15.40
CA GLN A 101 -7.81 12.96 15.14
C GLN A 101 -7.46 13.38 13.70
N LYS A 102 -6.34 14.09 13.52
CA LYS A 102 -5.79 14.31 12.19
C LYS A 102 -5.08 13.03 11.73
N GLY A 103 -5.39 12.60 10.51
CA GLY A 103 -4.77 11.44 9.88
C GLY A 103 -4.07 11.82 8.59
N ARG A 104 -2.97 11.14 8.29
CA ARG A 104 -2.27 11.27 7.02
C ARG A 104 -1.62 9.94 6.64
N PHE A 105 -1.57 9.67 5.37
CA PHE A 105 -0.78 8.58 4.81
C PHE A 105 0.55 9.14 4.31
N ILE A 106 1.65 8.47 4.63
CA ILE A 106 2.99 8.84 4.19
C ILE A 106 3.55 7.69 3.38
N GLY A 107 3.61 7.86 2.07
CA GLY A 107 4.07 6.82 1.15
C GLY A 107 3.50 6.98 -0.26
N GLN A 108 3.87 6.07 -1.16
CA GLN A 108 3.49 6.12 -2.57
C GLN A 108 2.28 5.22 -2.85
N ILE A 109 1.11 5.58 -2.32
CA ILE A 109 -0.12 4.78 -2.44
C ILE A 109 -0.53 4.57 -3.90
N ASP A 110 -0.30 5.55 -4.77
CA ASP A 110 -0.69 5.52 -6.18
C ASP A 110 0.09 4.46 -7.00
N LYS A 111 1.19 3.95 -6.46
CA LYS A 111 1.91 2.80 -7.03
C LYS A 111 1.24 1.47 -6.72
N ILE A 112 0.46 1.39 -5.67
CA ILE A 112 -0.22 0.19 -5.21
C ILE A 112 -1.60 0.10 -5.84
N PHE A 113 -2.35 1.19 -5.81
CA PHE A 113 -3.70 1.21 -6.36
C PHE A 113 -4.12 2.59 -6.87
N GLU A 114 -5.23 2.61 -7.59
CA GLU A 114 -5.90 3.82 -8.05
C GLU A 114 -7.35 3.81 -7.58
N GLN A 115 -7.76 4.87 -6.92
CA GLN A 115 -9.15 5.07 -6.60
C GLN A 115 -9.89 5.61 -7.84
N ILE A 116 -10.82 4.81 -8.40
CA ILE A 116 -11.56 5.17 -9.63
C ILE A 116 -12.83 5.94 -9.29
N HIS A 117 -13.44 5.70 -8.11
CA HIS A 117 -14.72 6.26 -7.72
C HIS A 117 -14.89 6.33 -6.21
N GLY A 118 -15.80 7.19 -5.75
CA GLY A 118 -16.33 7.23 -4.39
C GLY A 118 -15.78 8.36 -3.54
N LYS A 119 -16.15 8.31 -2.25
CA LYS A 119 -15.67 9.25 -1.21
C LYS A 119 -14.17 9.06 -0.94
N ASP A 120 -13.54 10.07 -0.34
CA ASP A 120 -12.14 9.97 0.11
C ASP A 120 -11.96 8.79 1.07
N ILE A 121 -10.85 8.07 0.87
CA ILE A 121 -10.48 6.92 1.69
C ILE A 121 -10.12 7.40 3.09
N SER A 122 -10.72 6.79 4.11
CA SER A 122 -10.44 7.08 5.52
C SER A 122 -9.23 6.29 6.03
N TYR A 123 -8.74 6.66 7.22
CA TYR A 123 -7.69 5.94 7.93
C TYR A 123 -8.08 4.46 8.13
N ASN A 124 -9.28 4.20 8.65
CA ASN A 124 -9.77 2.84 8.88
C ASN A 124 -9.93 2.05 7.57
N ASN A 125 -10.42 2.70 6.48
CA ASN A 125 -10.46 2.01 5.19
C ASN A 125 -9.05 1.61 4.71
N LEU A 126 -8.01 2.43 4.95
CA LEU A 126 -6.64 2.07 4.57
C LEU A 126 -6.12 0.86 5.35
N LEU A 127 -6.41 0.75 6.64
CA LEU A 127 -6.04 -0.42 7.44
C LEU A 127 -6.71 -1.69 6.91
N ASP A 128 -8.02 -1.62 6.64
CA ASP A 128 -8.77 -2.74 6.09
C ASP A 128 -8.29 -3.11 4.66
N ILE A 129 -7.97 -2.12 3.82
CA ILE A 129 -7.42 -2.32 2.47
C ILE A 129 -6.05 -3.00 2.54
N ASP A 130 -5.17 -2.57 3.45
CA ASP A 130 -3.83 -3.13 3.65
C ASP A 130 -3.93 -4.61 4.05
N SER A 131 -4.78 -4.93 5.03
CA SER A 131 -5.06 -6.30 5.45
C SER A 131 -5.60 -7.16 4.31
N ALA A 132 -6.57 -6.65 3.54
CA ALA A 132 -7.17 -7.38 2.43
C ALA A 132 -6.19 -7.65 1.28
N ILE A 133 -5.36 -6.66 0.92
CA ILE A 133 -4.34 -6.81 -0.12
C ILE A 133 -3.22 -7.75 0.35
N GLY A 134 -2.84 -7.69 1.63
CA GLY A 134 -1.87 -8.60 2.24
C GLY A 134 -2.32 -10.06 2.11
N LEU A 135 -3.53 -10.38 2.59
CA LEU A 135 -4.08 -11.73 2.47
C LEU A 135 -4.25 -12.18 1.01
N LEU A 136 -4.69 -11.26 0.11
CA LEU A 136 -4.81 -11.59 -1.31
C LEU A 136 -3.46 -11.97 -1.92
N LYS A 137 -2.37 -11.30 -1.52
CA LYS A 137 -1.01 -11.62 -1.95
C LYS A 137 -0.58 -13.00 -1.45
N ASP A 138 -0.90 -13.35 -0.19
CA ASP A 138 -0.52 -14.63 0.41
C ASP A 138 -1.30 -15.81 -0.21
N LEU A 139 -2.50 -15.55 -0.72
CA LEU A 139 -3.33 -16.52 -1.47
C LEU A 139 -2.94 -16.58 -2.96
N GLU A 140 -1.64 -16.52 -3.29
CA GLU A 140 -1.17 -16.56 -4.68
C GLU A 140 -1.63 -17.85 -5.38
N THR A 141 -2.57 -17.72 -6.33
CA THR A 141 -3.11 -18.82 -7.11
C THR A 141 -3.58 -18.33 -8.48
N LYS A 142 -3.67 -19.26 -9.46
CA LYS A 142 -4.28 -18.98 -10.77
C LYS A 142 -5.79 -18.99 -10.75
N LYS A 143 -6.41 -19.54 -9.71
CA LYS A 143 -7.86 -19.57 -9.52
C LYS A 143 -8.36 -18.19 -9.10
N SER A 144 -9.68 -18.02 -9.17
CA SER A 144 -10.35 -16.82 -8.70
C SER A 144 -10.45 -16.83 -7.18
N VAL A 145 -9.88 -15.81 -6.55
CA VAL A 145 -9.98 -15.57 -5.11
C VAL A 145 -10.93 -14.41 -4.87
N PHE A 146 -11.84 -14.57 -3.93
CA PHE A 146 -12.66 -13.48 -3.44
C PHE A 146 -12.60 -13.41 -1.91
N LEU A 147 -12.33 -12.22 -1.40
CA LEU A 147 -12.20 -11.92 0.02
C LEU A 147 -13.24 -10.89 0.44
N ILE A 148 -13.79 -11.05 1.62
CA ILE A 148 -14.64 -10.07 2.30
C ILE A 148 -13.99 -9.77 3.65
N HIS A 149 -13.55 -8.54 3.84
CA HIS A 149 -12.90 -8.08 5.08
C HIS A 149 -13.77 -7.10 5.83
N LYS A 150 -13.68 -7.16 7.14
CA LYS A 150 -14.27 -6.17 8.05
C LYS A 150 -13.43 -6.04 9.32
N HIS A 151 -13.04 -4.80 9.64
CA HIS A 151 -12.22 -4.51 10.82
C HIS A 151 -10.91 -5.32 10.84
N ASN A 152 -10.16 -5.27 9.74
CA ASN A 152 -8.89 -5.97 9.49
C ASN A 152 -8.98 -7.51 9.52
N ASN A 153 -10.16 -8.10 9.55
CA ASN A 153 -10.33 -9.54 9.56
C ASN A 153 -11.14 -10.02 8.36
N PRO A 154 -10.78 -11.15 7.75
CA PRO A 154 -11.61 -11.78 6.75
C PRO A 154 -12.85 -12.40 7.40
N CYS A 155 -14.05 -12.03 6.97
CA CYS A 155 -15.30 -12.69 7.33
C CYS A 155 -15.79 -13.65 6.24
N GLY A 156 -15.17 -13.60 5.06
CA GLY A 156 -15.44 -14.54 3.97
C GLY A 156 -14.25 -14.66 3.03
N VAL A 157 -13.89 -15.90 2.71
CA VAL A 157 -12.80 -16.24 1.77
C VAL A 157 -13.22 -17.42 0.94
N ALA A 158 -13.07 -17.33 -0.38
CA ALA A 158 -13.26 -18.47 -1.25
C ALA A 158 -12.33 -18.43 -2.46
N ILE A 159 -11.93 -19.64 -2.90
CA ILE A 159 -11.09 -19.89 -4.07
C ILE A 159 -11.88 -20.81 -5.00
N ARG A 160 -12.23 -20.31 -6.19
CA ARG A 160 -13.04 -21.05 -7.18
C ARG A 160 -12.46 -20.89 -8.58
N ASP A 161 -13.04 -21.58 -9.56
CA ASP A 161 -12.59 -21.49 -10.93
C ASP A 161 -13.05 -20.18 -11.62
N ASN A 162 -14.11 -19.55 -11.13
CA ASN A 162 -14.59 -18.26 -11.61
C ASN A 162 -14.91 -17.29 -10.45
N VAL A 163 -14.97 -16.00 -10.76
CA VAL A 163 -15.11 -14.91 -9.77
C VAL A 163 -16.49 -14.90 -9.14
N LEU A 164 -17.54 -15.25 -9.90
CA LEU A 164 -18.91 -15.22 -9.41
C LEU A 164 -19.11 -16.26 -8.30
N ASP A 165 -18.66 -17.49 -8.55
CA ASP A 165 -18.76 -18.57 -7.55
C ASP A 165 -17.87 -18.24 -6.34
N ALA A 166 -16.67 -17.68 -6.56
CA ALA A 166 -15.80 -17.23 -5.48
C ALA A 166 -16.49 -16.15 -4.61
N TYR A 167 -17.15 -15.18 -5.22
CA TYR A 167 -17.90 -14.15 -4.49
C TYR A 167 -19.06 -14.75 -3.68
N LEU A 168 -19.89 -15.58 -4.31
CA LEU A 168 -21.07 -16.15 -3.67
C LEU A 168 -20.68 -17.03 -2.47
N ASP A 169 -19.64 -17.84 -2.62
CA ASP A 169 -19.17 -18.71 -1.54
C ASP A 169 -18.47 -17.91 -0.43
N ALA A 170 -17.68 -16.88 -0.77
CA ALA A 170 -17.12 -15.98 0.24
C ALA A 170 -18.24 -15.27 1.02
N LEU A 171 -19.29 -14.80 0.35
CA LEU A 171 -20.43 -14.17 1.01
C LEU A 171 -21.19 -15.15 1.91
N SER A 172 -21.27 -16.42 1.52
CA SER A 172 -21.98 -17.45 2.29
C SER A 172 -21.29 -17.81 3.61
N CYS A 173 -20.00 -17.50 3.76
CA CYS A 173 -19.26 -17.74 5.01
C CYS A 173 -19.85 -16.95 6.19
N ASP A 174 -20.14 -15.65 5.99
CA ASP A 174 -20.81 -14.79 6.97
C ASP A 174 -21.46 -13.59 6.25
N ASN A 175 -22.68 -13.78 5.79
CA ASN A 175 -23.42 -12.75 5.07
C ASN A 175 -23.87 -11.58 5.95
N VAL A 176 -23.90 -11.76 7.25
CA VAL A 176 -24.26 -10.69 8.21
C VAL A 176 -23.09 -9.74 8.41
N SER A 177 -21.91 -10.27 8.67
CA SER A 177 -20.69 -9.46 8.87
C SER A 177 -20.20 -8.82 7.57
N ALA A 178 -20.52 -9.39 6.41
CA ALA A 178 -20.16 -8.85 5.09
C ALA A 178 -20.76 -7.45 4.82
N PHE A 179 -21.85 -7.09 5.50
CA PHE A 179 -22.49 -5.78 5.33
C PHE A 179 -21.55 -4.63 5.73
N GLY A 180 -21.30 -3.72 4.80
CA GLY A 180 -20.37 -2.59 4.99
C GLY A 180 -18.90 -2.99 4.95
N GLY A 181 -18.57 -4.19 4.48
CA GLY A 181 -17.20 -4.69 4.39
C GLY A 181 -16.43 -4.18 3.18
N ILE A 182 -15.19 -4.65 3.08
CA ILE A 182 -14.28 -4.46 1.94
C ILE A 182 -14.26 -5.74 1.12
N LEU A 183 -14.60 -5.62 -0.14
CA LEU A 183 -14.64 -6.70 -1.12
C LEU A 183 -13.35 -6.68 -1.94
N THR A 184 -12.69 -7.81 -2.12
CA THR A 184 -11.41 -7.88 -2.83
C THR A 184 -11.35 -9.11 -3.72
N SER A 185 -10.97 -8.93 -4.98
CA SER A 185 -10.77 -10.00 -5.95
C SER A 185 -9.40 -9.92 -6.59
N ASN A 186 -8.78 -11.09 -6.88
CA ASN A 186 -7.56 -11.18 -7.69
C ASN A 186 -7.84 -11.15 -9.19
N GLN A 187 -9.10 -11.19 -9.62
CA GLN A 187 -9.53 -11.20 -11.00
C GLN A 187 -10.39 -9.98 -11.33
N ALA A 188 -10.53 -9.70 -12.63
CA ALA A 188 -11.37 -8.60 -13.10
C ALA A 188 -12.86 -8.85 -12.78
N ILE A 189 -13.59 -7.78 -12.48
CA ILE A 189 -15.03 -7.80 -12.21
C ILE A 189 -15.80 -7.50 -13.51
N ASP A 190 -16.59 -8.44 -13.95
CA ASP A 190 -17.52 -8.28 -15.06
C ASP A 190 -18.92 -7.83 -14.58
N ILE A 191 -19.82 -7.62 -15.54
CA ILE A 191 -21.17 -7.16 -15.22
C ILE A 191 -21.97 -8.16 -14.37
N LYS A 192 -21.80 -9.47 -14.59
CA LYS A 192 -22.53 -10.49 -13.84
C LYS A 192 -22.14 -10.51 -12.38
N VAL A 193 -20.84 -10.43 -12.12
CA VAL A 193 -20.31 -10.32 -10.75
C VAL A 193 -20.73 -9.00 -10.11
N ALA A 194 -20.69 -7.91 -10.86
CA ALA A 194 -21.09 -6.59 -10.36
C ALA A 194 -22.58 -6.53 -10.00
N GLU A 195 -23.48 -7.20 -10.73
CA GLU A 195 -24.91 -7.32 -10.42
C GLU A 195 -25.14 -8.02 -9.07
N GLU A 196 -24.42 -9.09 -8.79
CA GLU A 196 -24.52 -9.80 -7.51
C GLU A 196 -23.93 -8.96 -6.37
N ILE A 197 -22.74 -8.39 -6.56
CA ILE A 197 -22.11 -7.50 -5.59
C ILE A 197 -22.99 -6.28 -5.28
N ASN A 198 -23.71 -5.76 -6.27
CA ASN A 198 -24.55 -4.58 -6.09
C ASN A 198 -25.75 -4.81 -5.15
N LYS A 199 -26.12 -6.05 -4.86
CA LYS A 199 -27.16 -6.41 -3.90
C LYS A 199 -26.72 -6.23 -2.45
N LEU A 200 -25.39 -6.25 -2.20
CA LEU A 200 -24.80 -6.03 -0.88
C LEU A 200 -24.41 -4.57 -0.71
N PHE A 201 -24.64 -4.02 0.49
CA PHE A 201 -23.99 -2.77 0.88
C PHE A 201 -22.54 -3.06 1.27
N PHE A 202 -21.59 -2.41 0.59
CA PHE A 202 -20.16 -2.48 0.90
C PHE A 202 -19.53 -1.08 0.82
N GLU A 203 -18.43 -0.88 1.50
CA GLU A 203 -17.72 0.40 1.49
C GLU A 203 -16.66 0.47 0.38
N VAL A 204 -15.89 -0.58 0.17
CA VAL A 204 -14.78 -0.61 -0.79
C VAL A 204 -14.85 -1.89 -1.62
N LEU A 205 -14.57 -1.77 -2.93
CA LEU A 205 -14.35 -2.90 -3.83
C LEU A 205 -12.98 -2.74 -4.49
N ILE A 206 -12.15 -3.78 -4.39
CA ILE A 206 -10.79 -3.82 -4.92
C ILE A 206 -10.69 -4.94 -5.95
N ALA A 207 -10.24 -4.63 -7.16
CA ALA A 207 -9.93 -5.62 -8.20
C ALA A 207 -8.85 -5.10 -9.15
N PRO A 208 -8.16 -5.97 -9.90
CA PRO A 208 -7.15 -5.55 -10.86
C PRO A 208 -7.74 -4.81 -12.05
N ASN A 209 -8.99 -5.10 -12.42
CA ASN A 209 -9.71 -4.43 -13.50
C ASN A 209 -11.21 -4.58 -13.36
N PHE A 210 -11.98 -3.82 -14.16
CA PHE A 210 -13.44 -3.84 -14.21
C PHE A 210 -13.86 -3.71 -15.67
N SER A 211 -14.93 -4.40 -16.08
CA SER A 211 -15.57 -4.09 -17.37
C SER A 211 -16.28 -2.73 -17.30
N GLU A 212 -16.45 -2.08 -18.45
CA GLU A 212 -17.09 -0.76 -18.53
C GLU A 212 -18.52 -0.82 -17.94
N SER A 213 -19.30 -1.81 -18.35
CA SER A 213 -20.66 -2.02 -17.84
C SER A 213 -20.71 -2.29 -16.32
N ALA A 214 -19.72 -3.02 -15.77
CA ALA A 214 -19.62 -3.21 -14.33
C ALA A 214 -19.32 -1.89 -13.60
N LEU A 215 -18.42 -1.08 -14.14
CA LEU A 215 -18.10 0.24 -13.56
C LEU A 215 -19.32 1.17 -13.55
N ASP A 216 -20.09 1.22 -14.63
CA ASP A 216 -21.29 2.06 -14.72
C ASP A 216 -22.31 1.68 -13.65
N LEU A 217 -22.55 0.38 -13.48
CA LEU A 217 -23.43 -0.12 -12.42
C LEU A 217 -22.91 0.21 -11.02
N LEU A 218 -21.64 -0.05 -10.76
CA LEU A 218 -21.03 0.12 -9.44
C LEU A 218 -20.92 1.60 -9.04
N LYS A 219 -20.66 2.51 -9.99
CA LYS A 219 -20.61 3.96 -9.78
C LYS A 219 -21.96 4.60 -9.48
N SER A 220 -23.07 3.89 -9.68
CA SER A 220 -24.41 4.40 -9.35
C SER A 220 -24.58 4.82 -7.88
N LYS A 221 -23.74 4.31 -6.97
CA LYS A 221 -23.72 4.67 -5.55
C LYS A 221 -22.55 5.61 -5.25
N LYS A 222 -22.84 6.90 -5.06
CA LYS A 222 -21.85 7.99 -4.91
C LYS A 222 -20.76 7.75 -3.87
N ASN A 223 -21.08 7.14 -2.75
CA ASN A 223 -20.15 6.99 -1.63
C ASN A 223 -19.33 5.68 -1.67
N ARG A 224 -19.62 4.80 -2.62
CA ARG A 224 -18.94 3.50 -2.78
C ARG A 224 -17.55 3.72 -3.34
N ILE A 225 -16.52 3.23 -2.65
CA ILE A 225 -15.13 3.36 -3.08
C ILE A 225 -14.79 2.20 -4.01
N ILE A 226 -14.30 2.51 -5.21
CA ILE A 226 -13.85 1.51 -6.19
C ILE A 226 -12.37 1.73 -6.43
N ILE A 227 -11.59 0.66 -6.27
CA ILE A 227 -10.14 0.67 -6.33
C ILE A 227 -9.66 -0.31 -7.40
N LYS A 228 -8.83 0.20 -8.30
CA LYS A 228 -8.06 -0.62 -9.23
C LYS A 228 -6.70 -0.95 -8.61
N LEU A 229 -6.48 -2.21 -8.29
CA LEU A 229 -5.19 -2.71 -7.80
C LEU A 229 -4.17 -2.72 -8.94
N LYS A 230 -2.98 -2.13 -8.72
CA LYS A 230 -1.90 -2.04 -9.69
C LYS A 230 -0.74 -2.97 -9.36
N ALA A 231 -0.43 -3.09 -8.08
CA ALA A 231 0.68 -3.89 -7.59
C ALA A 231 0.47 -4.26 -6.12
N TYR A 232 1.19 -5.27 -5.66
CA TYR A 232 1.28 -5.61 -4.26
C TYR A 232 2.37 -4.80 -3.54
N PRO A 233 2.21 -4.49 -2.24
CA PRO A 233 3.27 -3.90 -1.42
C PRO A 233 4.53 -4.76 -1.45
N LYS A 234 5.71 -4.10 -1.46
CA LYS A 234 7.04 -4.75 -1.50
C LYS A 234 7.86 -4.46 -0.24
N ASN A 235 7.20 -4.03 0.83
CA ASN A 235 7.86 -3.82 2.10
C ASN A 235 8.42 -5.16 2.61
N LYS A 236 9.59 -5.10 3.22
CA LYS A 236 10.21 -6.25 3.91
C LYS A 236 10.09 -6.14 5.42
N LEU A 237 9.87 -4.92 5.90
CA LEU A 237 9.80 -4.59 7.31
C LEU A 237 8.41 -4.04 7.64
N GLN A 238 7.91 -4.44 8.79
CA GLN A 238 6.71 -3.89 9.42
C GLN A 238 7.14 -3.07 10.64
N THR A 239 6.63 -1.84 10.72
CA THR A 239 6.92 -0.93 11.83
C THR A 239 5.64 -0.56 12.56
N ARG A 240 5.72 -0.45 13.89
CA ARG A 240 4.61 -0.06 14.75
C ARG A 240 5.11 0.88 15.83
N SER A 241 4.40 1.98 16.05
CA SER A 241 4.67 2.85 17.20
C SER A 241 4.38 2.11 18.50
N CYS A 242 5.30 2.16 19.45
CA CYS A 242 5.15 1.52 20.75
C CYS A 242 5.82 2.38 21.81
N LEU A 243 5.09 2.76 22.86
CA LEU A 243 5.58 3.65 23.92
C LEU A 243 6.11 4.97 23.31
N ASN A 244 7.37 5.32 23.58
CA ASN A 244 8.09 6.45 22.99
C ASN A 244 9.07 6.03 21.87
N GLY A 245 8.90 4.86 21.29
CA GLY A 245 9.75 4.26 20.25
C GLY A 245 8.96 3.60 19.13
N ILE A 246 9.65 2.77 18.38
CA ILE A 246 9.13 2.01 17.26
C ILE A 246 9.54 0.56 17.43
N LEU A 247 8.60 -0.35 17.26
CA LEU A 247 8.89 -1.77 17.04
C LEU A 247 9.04 -2.00 15.54
N GLU A 248 10.07 -2.73 15.16
CA GLU A 248 10.33 -3.15 13.78
C GLU A 248 10.53 -4.66 13.75
N GLN A 249 9.97 -5.31 12.76
CA GLN A 249 10.14 -6.73 12.50
C GLN A 249 10.10 -7.00 10.99
N ASP A 250 10.62 -8.15 10.58
CA ASP A 250 10.40 -8.64 9.23
C ASP A 250 8.90 -8.90 9.02
N ILE A 251 8.43 -8.68 7.79
CA ILE A 251 7.08 -9.09 7.41
C ILE A 251 7.04 -10.61 7.40
N ASP A 252 6.02 -11.18 8.03
CA ASP A 252 5.76 -12.62 7.96
C ASP A 252 5.25 -12.94 6.54
N ASP A 253 6.15 -13.46 5.71
CA ASP A 253 5.88 -13.92 4.35
C ASP A 253 5.98 -15.45 4.22
N LYS A 254 6.10 -16.15 5.36
CA LYS A 254 6.18 -17.60 5.40
C LYS A 254 4.78 -18.20 5.31
N ILE A 255 4.54 -18.95 4.24
CA ILE A 255 3.32 -19.77 4.07
C ILE A 255 3.67 -21.22 4.36
N GLU A 256 3.07 -21.79 5.42
CA GLU A 256 3.24 -23.17 5.79
C GLU A 256 2.66 -24.10 4.72
N LYS A 257 3.33 -25.23 4.53
CA LYS A 257 2.84 -26.34 3.70
C LYS A 257 2.35 -27.45 4.59
N PHE A 258 1.51 -28.34 4.07
CA PHE A 258 1.00 -29.46 4.86
C PHE A 258 2.11 -30.33 5.44
N ASP A 259 3.24 -30.48 4.76
CA ASP A 259 4.40 -31.23 5.23
C ASP A 259 5.06 -30.62 6.48
N ASP A 260 4.82 -29.35 6.76
CA ASP A 260 5.28 -28.66 7.96
C ASP A 260 4.40 -29.01 9.20
N PHE A 261 3.23 -29.63 8.98
CA PHE A 261 2.26 -29.93 10.03
C PHE A 261 2.53 -31.27 10.68
N LYS A 262 2.43 -31.30 12.01
CA LYS A 262 2.46 -32.54 12.78
C LYS A 262 1.03 -32.98 13.08
N VAL A 263 0.61 -34.12 12.50
CA VAL A 263 -0.67 -34.73 12.85
C VAL A 263 -0.60 -35.33 14.25
N VAL A 264 -1.39 -34.79 15.17
CA VAL A 264 -1.47 -35.23 16.58
C VAL A 264 -2.76 -35.99 16.87
N THR A 265 -3.66 -36.09 15.91
CA THR A 265 -4.93 -36.83 16.01
C THR A 265 -4.75 -38.25 15.57
N LYS A 266 -5.69 -39.15 16.01
CA LYS A 266 -5.68 -40.58 15.63
C LYS A 266 -5.94 -40.81 14.14
N ILE A 267 -6.62 -39.90 13.49
CA ILE A 267 -6.98 -39.99 12.07
C ILE A 267 -6.22 -38.90 11.32
N SER A 268 -5.47 -39.28 10.30
CA SER A 268 -4.80 -38.35 9.40
C SER A 268 -5.79 -37.77 8.38
N PRO A 269 -5.69 -36.49 8.01
CA PRO A 269 -6.51 -35.89 6.95
C PRO A 269 -6.15 -36.50 5.59
N ASN A 270 -7.12 -36.56 4.69
CA ASN A 270 -6.88 -36.85 3.28
C ASN A 270 -6.37 -35.62 2.54
N SER A 271 -5.98 -35.75 1.26
CA SER A 271 -5.39 -34.67 0.48
C SER A 271 -6.28 -33.41 0.40
N THR A 272 -7.59 -33.59 0.19
CA THR A 272 -8.54 -32.44 0.13
C THR A 272 -8.58 -31.71 1.47
N LYS A 273 -8.65 -32.44 2.58
CA LYS A 273 -8.64 -31.84 3.92
C LYS A 273 -7.30 -31.23 4.29
N SER A 274 -6.22 -31.71 3.70
CA SER A 274 -4.89 -31.13 3.89
C SER A 274 -4.83 -29.71 3.31
N ASP A 275 -5.36 -29.50 2.13
CA ASP A 275 -5.45 -28.19 1.50
C ASP A 275 -6.35 -27.22 2.30
N ASP A 276 -7.49 -27.72 2.78
CA ASP A 276 -8.38 -26.93 3.65
C ASP A 276 -7.70 -26.53 4.97
N LEU A 277 -6.87 -27.42 5.56
CA LEU A 277 -6.14 -27.14 6.80
C LEU A 277 -5.03 -26.08 6.58
N VAL A 278 -4.32 -26.14 5.44
CA VAL A 278 -3.33 -25.12 5.08
C VAL A 278 -4.02 -23.76 4.90
N LEU A 279 -5.14 -23.70 4.19
CA LEU A 279 -5.92 -22.48 4.04
C LEU A 279 -6.42 -21.96 5.40
N ALA A 280 -6.93 -22.84 6.26
CA ALA A 280 -7.40 -22.45 7.59
C ALA A 280 -6.27 -21.92 8.48
N CYS A 281 -5.08 -22.49 8.38
CA CYS A 281 -3.89 -22.01 9.09
C CYS A 281 -3.53 -20.59 8.63
N LEU A 282 -3.45 -20.35 7.32
CA LEU A 282 -3.17 -19.04 6.76
C LEU A 282 -4.21 -17.99 7.21
N LEU A 283 -5.50 -18.32 7.15
CA LEU A 283 -6.57 -17.40 7.55
C LEU A 283 -6.56 -17.08 9.06
N TYR A 284 -6.11 -18.01 9.90
CA TYR A 284 -6.01 -17.82 11.34
C TYR A 284 -4.78 -16.97 11.72
N THR A 285 -3.70 -17.08 10.98
CA THR A 285 -2.41 -16.46 11.30
C THR A 285 -2.15 -15.15 10.56
N SER A 286 -2.88 -14.87 9.48
CA SER A 286 -2.72 -13.67 8.66
C SER A 286 -4.03 -12.85 8.60
N PRO A 287 -4.05 -11.60 9.08
CA PRO A 287 -3.04 -11.01 9.95
C PRO A 287 -3.02 -11.65 11.35
N SER A 288 -1.89 -11.60 12.04
CA SER A 288 -1.77 -12.19 13.37
C SER A 288 -2.88 -11.68 14.31
N PRO A 289 -3.57 -12.56 15.08
CA PRO A 289 -4.59 -12.13 16.06
C PRO A 289 -4.10 -11.13 17.10
N ARG A 290 -2.78 -11.01 17.28
CA ARG A 290 -2.15 -10.02 18.17
C ARG A 290 -2.16 -8.62 17.58
N ASP A 291 -2.26 -8.49 16.26
CA ASP A 291 -2.25 -7.20 15.57
C ASP A 291 -3.63 -6.53 15.60
N ASN A 292 -4.66 -7.23 16.04
CA ASN A 292 -6.06 -6.80 16.06
C ASN A 292 -6.55 -6.37 17.46
N ARG A 293 -5.62 -6.08 18.40
CA ARG A 293 -5.97 -5.62 19.75
C ARG A 293 -5.48 -4.21 20.04
#